data_20951d0f9d3de9877997568f9a174e9b
#
_entry.id   20951d0f9d3de9877997568f9a174e9b
#
_cell.length_a   1.000
_cell.length_b   1.000
_cell.length_c   1.000
_cell.angle_alpha   90.00
_cell.angle_beta   90.00
_cell.angle_gamma   90.00
#
_symmetry.space_group_name_H-M   'P 1'
#
loop_
_entity.id
_entity.type
_entity.pdbx_description
1 polymer ?
#
loop_
_entity_poly.entity_id
_entity_poly.type
_entity_poly.pdbx_seq_one_letter_code
_entity_poly.pdbx_strand_id
1 'polypeptide(L)'
;RVFVLQIVNGQAYLDDYKLQIQKTKEVQGTRGRILDRNGVVLADNKLAYSVTIEDNGDYDTVKEKNKIINATIEKVISIVESNGDSIVNDFKIILNDNGEYAYSMTSEVQRLRFLADVFGKATIDKLSNKQKAYSAADLMHYLCTDETYGYGLDEQKLSKEEILKLVTIRYSMGLNRYQKYVATTIASDVSESTTAAIMENLDTLQGVNIEEDSIRYYPDSKYFASI
;
A
#
# COMPACT_ATOMS: atom_id res chain seq x y z
N ARG A 1 3.25 48.29 -12.78
CA ARG A 1 3.87 47.40 -11.76
C ARG A 1 3.39 45.95 -11.93
N VAL A 2 2.08 45.71 -12.05
CA VAL A 2 1.53 44.36 -12.25
C VAL A 2 2.02 43.71 -13.54
N PHE A 3 2.10 44.46 -14.63
CA PHE A 3 2.62 43.99 -15.93
C PHE A 3 4.08 43.49 -15.83
N VAL A 4 4.93 44.21 -15.11
CA VAL A 4 6.35 43.82 -14.91
C VAL A 4 6.43 42.54 -14.06
N LEU A 5 5.60 42.41 -13.05
CA LEU A 5 5.57 41.23 -12.18
C LEU A 5 5.03 39.98 -12.91
N GLN A 6 3.97 40.13 -13.70
CA GLN A 6 3.32 38.98 -14.34
C GLN A 6 3.89 38.61 -15.70
N ILE A 7 4.33 39.58 -16.52
CA ILE A 7 4.77 39.33 -17.89
C ILE A 7 6.29 39.30 -18.02
N VAL A 8 7.00 40.25 -17.37
CA VAL A 8 8.47 40.31 -17.50
C VAL A 8 9.16 39.33 -16.55
N ASN A 9 8.68 39.26 -15.32
CA ASN A 9 9.26 38.35 -14.29
C ASN A 9 8.41 37.12 -14.00
N GLY A 10 7.29 36.92 -14.71
CA GLY A 10 6.34 35.83 -14.45
C GLY A 10 7.00 34.46 -14.52
N GLN A 11 7.89 34.23 -15.50
CA GLN A 11 8.59 32.98 -15.67
C GLN A 11 9.59 32.70 -14.51
N ALA A 12 10.31 33.75 -14.08
CA ALA A 12 11.23 33.62 -12.93
C ALA A 12 10.50 33.29 -11.64
N TYR A 13 9.29 33.85 -11.42
CA TYR A 13 8.46 33.49 -10.27
C TYR A 13 7.85 32.12 -10.41
N LEU A 14 7.52 31.64 -11.62
CA LEU A 14 7.06 30.26 -11.85
C LEU A 14 8.18 29.24 -11.63
N ASP A 15 9.40 29.56 -12.00
CA ASP A 15 10.58 28.72 -11.82
C ASP A 15 11.02 28.67 -10.35
N ASP A 16 10.91 29.77 -9.61
CA ASP A 16 11.12 29.83 -8.16
C ASP A 16 9.97 29.13 -7.37
N TYR A 17 8.76 29.08 -7.95
CA TYR A 17 7.57 28.45 -7.37
C TYR A 17 7.45 26.96 -7.70
N LYS A 18 8.45 26.35 -8.29
CA LYS A 18 8.55 24.89 -8.25
C LYS A 18 8.70 24.51 -6.80
N LEU A 19 7.58 24.09 -6.22
CA LEU A 19 7.52 23.55 -4.88
C LEU A 19 8.56 22.42 -4.80
N GLN A 20 9.75 22.72 -4.34
CA GLN A 20 10.72 21.69 -3.99
C GLN A 20 10.18 21.04 -2.72
N ILE A 21 9.40 20.00 -2.89
CA ILE A 21 9.04 19.11 -1.79
C ILE A 21 10.34 18.42 -1.39
N GLN A 22 11.04 18.95 -0.39
CA GLN A 22 12.14 18.23 0.23
C GLN A 22 11.52 17.09 1.05
N LYS A 23 11.55 15.90 0.48
CA LYS A 23 11.19 14.68 1.19
C LYS A 23 12.39 14.23 2.02
N THR A 24 12.33 14.41 3.33
CA THR A 24 13.31 13.82 4.24
C THR A 24 13.00 12.33 4.36
N LYS A 25 13.83 11.48 3.76
CA LYS A 25 13.74 10.02 3.96
C LYS A 25 14.50 9.69 5.24
N GLU A 26 13.79 9.27 6.28
CA GLU A 26 14.41 8.69 7.47
C GLU A 26 14.87 7.27 7.13
N VAL A 27 16.18 7.06 7.04
CA VAL A 27 16.76 5.72 6.91
C VAL A 27 16.96 5.18 8.32
N GLN A 28 16.15 4.20 8.71
CA GLN A 28 16.33 3.53 9.99
C GLN A 28 17.64 2.71 9.96
N GLY A 29 18.46 2.89 10.98
CA GLY A 29 19.67 2.07 11.14
C GLY A 29 19.31 0.61 11.37
N THR A 30 20.13 -0.30 10.86
CA THR A 30 19.96 -1.74 11.10
C THR A 30 20.15 -2.07 12.57
N ARG A 31 19.34 -2.99 13.10
CA ARG A 31 19.49 -3.48 14.47
C ARG A 31 20.85 -4.17 14.65
N GLY A 32 21.45 -4.07 15.84
CA GLY A 32 22.70 -4.78 16.17
C GLY A 32 22.51 -6.31 16.14
N ARG A 33 23.61 -7.04 15.94
CA ARG A 33 23.65 -8.50 16.10
C ARG A 33 23.51 -8.88 17.56
N ILE A 34 22.86 -10.02 17.82
CA ILE A 34 22.86 -10.65 19.15
C ILE A 34 23.75 -11.88 19.07
N LEU A 35 24.74 -11.92 19.93
CA LEU A 35 25.70 -13.02 20.01
C LEU A 35 25.57 -13.71 21.36
N ASP A 36 25.91 -15.01 21.42
CA ASP A 36 26.11 -15.70 22.68
C ASP A 36 27.46 -15.34 23.29
N ARG A 37 27.77 -15.88 24.48
CA ARG A 37 29.04 -15.66 25.16
C ARG A 37 30.30 -16.17 24.41
N ASN A 38 30.07 -17.04 23.41
CA ASN A 38 31.14 -17.61 22.58
C ASN A 38 31.27 -16.89 21.23
N GLY A 39 30.45 -15.86 20.98
CA GLY A 39 30.41 -15.12 19.73
C GLY A 39 29.58 -15.77 18.62
N VAL A 40 28.77 -16.78 18.94
CA VAL A 40 27.83 -17.40 17.98
C VAL A 40 26.64 -16.48 17.76
N VAL A 41 26.26 -16.28 16.50
CA VAL A 41 25.16 -15.39 16.13
C VAL A 41 23.82 -16.04 16.52
N LEU A 42 23.09 -15.41 17.43
CA LEU A 42 21.73 -15.80 17.83
C LEU A 42 20.67 -15.06 17.00
N ALA A 43 20.95 -13.81 16.66
CA ALA A 43 20.11 -13.01 15.77
C ALA A 43 20.95 -12.03 14.96
N ASP A 44 20.69 -11.98 13.65
CA ASP A 44 21.33 -11.07 12.69
C ASP A 44 20.27 -10.39 11.82
N ASN A 45 20.69 -9.53 10.93
CA ASN A 45 19.82 -8.89 9.95
C ASN A 45 20.17 -9.41 8.56
N LYS A 46 19.12 -9.71 7.79
CA LYS A 46 19.21 -10.00 6.36
C LYS A 46 18.72 -8.78 5.60
N LEU A 47 19.47 -8.35 4.60
CA LEU A 47 18.98 -7.36 3.64
C LEU A 47 17.76 -7.95 2.92
N ALA A 48 16.71 -7.18 2.85
CA ALA A 48 15.49 -7.50 2.15
C ALA A 48 15.09 -6.32 1.26
N TYR A 49 14.31 -6.58 0.24
CA TYR A 49 13.76 -5.56 -0.62
C TYR A 49 12.24 -5.56 -0.52
N SER A 50 11.66 -4.38 -0.48
CA SER A 50 10.22 -4.18 -0.47
C SER A 50 9.80 -3.37 -1.68
N VAL A 51 8.73 -3.78 -2.34
CA VAL A 51 8.09 -3.02 -3.42
C VAL A 51 7.08 -2.10 -2.79
N THR A 52 7.21 -0.80 -3.04
CA THR A 52 6.33 0.24 -2.49
C THR A 52 5.68 1.06 -3.58
N ILE A 53 4.54 1.68 -3.28
CA ILE A 53 3.85 2.61 -4.16
C ILE A 53 3.47 3.89 -3.43
N GLU A 54 3.63 5.02 -4.10
CA GLU A 54 3.21 6.35 -3.64
C GLU A 54 2.18 6.95 -4.60
N ASP A 55 1.23 7.70 -4.07
CA ASP A 55 0.29 8.48 -4.87
C ASP A 55 0.91 9.86 -5.18
N ASN A 56 1.85 9.87 -6.11
CA ASN A 56 2.59 11.08 -6.53
C ASN A 56 2.15 11.64 -7.89
N GLY A 57 1.07 11.09 -8.47
CA GLY A 57 0.54 11.52 -9.76
C GLY A 57 -0.24 12.83 -9.68
N ASP A 58 -0.29 13.52 -10.83
CA ASP A 58 -1.19 14.64 -11.07
C ASP A 58 -2.34 14.13 -11.96
N TYR A 59 -3.58 14.27 -11.49
CA TYR A 59 -4.75 13.69 -12.13
C TYR A 59 -5.87 14.72 -12.24
N ASP A 60 -6.48 14.83 -13.41
CA ASP A 60 -7.59 15.74 -13.63
C ASP A 60 -8.88 15.28 -12.92
N THR A 61 -9.07 13.97 -12.80
CA THR A 61 -10.28 13.38 -12.21
C THR A 61 -9.97 12.17 -11.32
N VAL A 62 -10.89 11.89 -10.37
CA VAL A 62 -10.82 10.67 -9.54
C VAL A 62 -10.89 9.40 -10.42
N LYS A 63 -11.64 9.42 -11.49
CA LYS A 63 -11.75 8.28 -12.42
C LYS A 63 -10.42 7.99 -13.12
N GLU A 64 -9.74 9.03 -13.57
CA GLU A 64 -8.41 8.91 -14.19
C GLU A 64 -7.38 8.39 -13.18
N LYS A 65 -7.35 9.00 -11.98
CA LYS A 65 -6.53 8.51 -10.86
C LYS A 65 -6.74 7.02 -10.62
N ASN A 66 -7.98 6.59 -10.44
CA ASN A 66 -8.30 5.20 -10.19
C ASN A 66 -7.82 4.29 -11.32
N LYS A 67 -8.02 4.69 -12.58
CA LYS A 67 -7.58 3.92 -13.74
C LYS A 67 -6.05 3.74 -13.77
N ILE A 68 -5.29 4.81 -13.55
CA ILE A 68 -3.82 4.78 -13.61
C ILE A 68 -3.26 3.96 -12.45
N ILE A 69 -3.69 4.25 -11.22
CA ILE A 69 -3.19 3.54 -10.03
C ILE A 69 -3.54 2.04 -10.09
N ASN A 70 -4.77 1.69 -10.46
CA ASN A 70 -5.17 0.29 -10.56
C ASN A 70 -4.33 -0.46 -11.61
N ALA A 71 -4.14 0.13 -12.81
CA ALA A 71 -3.31 -0.47 -13.85
C ALA A 71 -1.84 -0.65 -13.41
N THR A 72 -1.29 0.29 -12.64
CA THR A 72 0.05 0.18 -12.07
C THR A 72 0.11 -0.95 -11.05
N ILE A 73 -0.85 -1.03 -10.13
CA ILE A 73 -0.91 -2.09 -9.11
C ILE A 73 -1.08 -3.47 -9.78
N GLU A 74 -1.95 -3.62 -10.78
CA GLU A 74 -2.13 -4.87 -11.52
C GLU A 74 -0.82 -5.35 -12.14
N LYS A 75 -0.06 -4.45 -12.78
CA LYS A 75 1.26 -4.80 -13.34
C LYS A 75 2.24 -5.23 -12.26
N VAL A 76 2.31 -4.51 -11.14
CA VAL A 76 3.19 -4.87 -10.01
C VAL A 76 2.81 -6.23 -9.45
N ILE A 77 1.53 -6.51 -9.20
CA ILE A 77 1.06 -7.82 -8.73
C ILE A 77 1.49 -8.91 -9.72
N SER A 78 1.29 -8.71 -11.01
CA SER A 78 1.67 -9.66 -12.05
C SER A 78 3.18 -9.96 -12.03
N ILE A 79 4.03 -8.94 -11.88
CA ILE A 79 5.49 -9.12 -11.81
C ILE A 79 5.87 -9.87 -10.52
N VAL A 80 5.33 -9.48 -9.37
CA VAL A 80 5.62 -10.12 -8.09
C VAL A 80 5.24 -11.61 -8.11
N GLU A 81 4.02 -11.93 -8.53
CA GLU A 81 3.52 -13.29 -8.54
C GLU A 81 4.17 -14.18 -9.62
N SER A 82 4.52 -13.64 -10.79
CA SER A 82 5.23 -14.39 -11.82
C SER A 82 6.64 -14.80 -11.42
N ASN A 83 7.25 -14.08 -10.48
CA ASN A 83 8.56 -14.41 -9.91
C ASN A 83 8.46 -15.28 -8.63
N GLY A 84 7.25 -15.71 -8.25
CA GLY A 84 7.01 -16.60 -7.11
C GLY A 84 6.94 -15.91 -5.76
N ASP A 85 6.95 -14.58 -5.73
CA ASP A 85 6.73 -13.79 -4.50
C ASP A 85 5.23 -13.52 -4.29
N SER A 86 4.88 -12.96 -3.15
CA SER A 86 3.50 -12.64 -2.79
C SER A 86 3.35 -11.20 -2.32
N ILE A 87 2.17 -10.63 -2.55
CA ILE A 87 1.81 -9.32 -2.03
C ILE A 87 1.47 -9.38 -0.55
N VAL A 88 1.59 -8.25 0.14
CA VAL A 88 1.14 -8.09 1.53
C VAL A 88 -0.37 -8.29 1.60
N ASN A 89 -0.82 -9.14 2.50
CA ASN A 89 -2.23 -9.46 2.70
C ASN A 89 -2.62 -9.26 4.17
N ASP A 90 -2.78 -8.01 4.57
CA ASP A 90 -3.19 -7.59 5.92
C ASP A 90 -4.63 -7.06 5.97
N PHE A 91 -5.33 -7.08 4.84
CA PHE A 91 -6.72 -6.64 4.74
C PHE A 91 -7.66 -7.55 5.54
N LYS A 92 -8.71 -6.97 6.08
CA LYS A 92 -9.60 -7.65 7.03
C LYS A 92 -10.75 -8.41 6.36
N ILE A 93 -10.71 -8.56 5.05
CA ILE A 93 -11.60 -9.42 4.26
C ILE A 93 -10.75 -10.45 3.54
N ILE A 94 -11.22 -11.67 3.49
CA ILE A 94 -10.62 -12.81 2.82
C ILE A 94 -11.65 -13.50 1.92
N LEU A 95 -11.20 -14.34 1.01
CA LEU A 95 -12.06 -15.33 0.35
C LEU A 95 -12.11 -16.60 1.21
N ASN A 96 -13.32 -17.08 1.52
CA ASN A 96 -13.52 -18.35 2.18
C ASN A 96 -13.37 -19.52 1.20
N ASP A 97 -13.49 -20.75 1.71
CA ASP A 97 -13.36 -21.99 0.91
C ASP A 97 -14.39 -22.08 -0.23
N ASN A 98 -15.50 -21.36 -0.13
CA ASN A 98 -16.52 -21.28 -1.18
C ASN A 98 -16.25 -20.16 -2.22
N GLY A 99 -15.15 -19.43 -2.09
CA GLY A 99 -14.82 -18.28 -2.94
C GLY A 99 -15.72 -17.07 -2.70
N GLU A 100 -16.23 -16.89 -1.48
CA GLU A 100 -17.03 -15.74 -1.08
C GLU A 100 -16.25 -14.83 -0.12
N TYR A 101 -16.52 -13.52 -0.19
CA TYR A 101 -15.92 -12.57 0.74
C TYR A 101 -16.42 -12.77 2.17
N ALA A 102 -15.50 -12.89 3.09
CA ALA A 102 -15.76 -13.05 4.52
C ALA A 102 -14.81 -12.16 5.34
N TYR A 103 -15.29 -11.68 6.49
CA TYR A 103 -14.42 -11.01 7.44
C TYR A 103 -13.45 -12.01 8.08
N SER A 104 -12.16 -11.67 8.15
CA SER A 104 -11.12 -12.51 8.78
C SER A 104 -11.16 -12.47 10.30
N MET A 105 -11.95 -11.59 10.90
CA MET A 105 -12.09 -11.41 12.33
C MET A 105 -13.40 -12.01 12.86
N THR A 106 -13.35 -12.54 14.09
CA THR A 106 -14.52 -13.12 14.77
C THR A 106 -15.18 -12.13 15.74
N SER A 107 -14.46 -11.10 16.18
CA SER A 107 -14.95 -10.10 17.13
C SER A 107 -15.79 -9.03 16.43
N GLU A 108 -17.04 -8.85 16.89
CA GLU A 108 -17.94 -7.80 16.40
C GLU A 108 -17.36 -6.39 16.62
N VAL A 109 -16.67 -6.16 17.73
CA VAL A 109 -16.03 -4.87 18.01
C VAL A 109 -14.90 -4.59 17.00
N GLN A 110 -14.10 -5.59 16.64
CA GLN A 110 -13.06 -5.45 15.63
C GLN A 110 -13.65 -5.17 14.25
N ARG A 111 -14.74 -5.86 13.89
CA ARG A 111 -15.47 -5.62 12.65
C ARG A 111 -16.00 -4.20 12.56
N LEU A 112 -16.64 -3.71 13.61
CA LEU A 112 -17.17 -2.34 13.65
C LEU A 112 -16.06 -1.28 13.60
N ARG A 113 -14.91 -1.53 14.23
CA ARG A 113 -13.74 -0.64 14.12
C ARG A 113 -13.22 -0.59 12.68
N PHE A 114 -13.06 -1.74 12.07
CA PHE A 114 -12.65 -1.81 10.66
C PHE A 114 -13.63 -1.07 9.74
N LEU A 115 -14.94 -1.24 9.94
CA LEU A 115 -15.96 -0.48 9.20
C LEU A 115 -15.83 1.04 9.47
N ALA A 116 -15.58 1.45 10.71
CA ALA A 116 -15.35 2.86 11.02
C ALA A 116 -14.14 3.43 10.27
N ASP A 117 -13.04 2.68 10.21
CA ASP A 117 -11.84 3.07 9.45
C ASP A 117 -12.13 3.20 7.96
N VAL A 118 -12.82 2.22 7.35
CA VAL A 118 -13.21 2.25 5.93
C VAL A 118 -14.08 3.47 5.61
N PHE A 119 -15.10 3.75 6.44
CA PHE A 119 -16.00 4.89 6.25
C PHE A 119 -15.43 6.22 6.78
N GLY A 120 -14.19 6.25 7.21
CA GLY A 120 -13.52 7.44 7.74
C GLY A 120 -14.20 8.04 8.97
N LYS A 121 -14.73 7.19 9.86
CA LYS A 121 -15.38 7.58 11.11
C LYS A 121 -14.40 7.46 12.27
N ALA A 122 -14.34 8.48 13.12
CA ALA A 122 -13.43 8.49 14.25
C ALA A 122 -13.75 7.43 15.32
N THR A 123 -15.04 7.04 15.43
CA THR A 123 -15.51 6.05 16.42
C THR A 123 -16.63 5.19 15.86
N ILE A 124 -16.84 4.03 16.44
CA ILE A 124 -17.92 3.08 16.10
C ILE A 124 -19.31 3.72 16.18
N ASP A 125 -19.51 4.63 17.16
CA ASP A 125 -20.81 5.29 17.40
C ASP A 125 -21.21 6.22 16.25
N LYS A 126 -20.25 6.68 15.45
CA LYS A 126 -20.48 7.53 14.27
C LYS A 126 -20.91 6.73 13.03
N LEU A 127 -20.87 5.41 13.09
CA LEU A 127 -21.42 4.56 12.02
C LEU A 127 -22.95 4.58 12.04
N SER A 128 -23.55 4.75 10.88
CA SER A 128 -24.99 4.55 10.71
C SER A 128 -25.39 3.09 10.87
N ASN A 129 -26.65 2.82 11.18
CA ASN A 129 -27.15 1.44 11.28
C ASN A 129 -26.94 0.66 9.96
N LYS A 130 -27.09 1.32 8.80
CA LYS A 130 -26.79 0.74 7.51
C LYS A 130 -25.32 0.33 7.39
N GLN A 131 -24.39 1.21 7.76
CA GLN A 131 -22.95 0.92 7.73
C GLN A 131 -22.55 -0.22 8.67
N LYS A 132 -23.15 -0.29 9.87
CA LYS A 132 -22.92 -1.40 10.81
C LYS A 132 -23.38 -2.75 10.27
N ALA A 133 -24.40 -2.76 9.41
CA ALA A 133 -24.98 -3.97 8.84
C ALA A 133 -24.27 -4.48 7.57
N TYR A 134 -23.24 -3.76 7.08
CA TYR A 134 -22.54 -4.20 5.86
C TYR A 134 -21.93 -5.60 6.03
N SER A 135 -22.30 -6.51 5.13
CA SER A 135 -21.58 -7.77 4.95
C SER A 135 -20.21 -7.53 4.30
N ALA A 136 -19.34 -8.53 4.31
CA ALA A 136 -18.06 -8.43 3.60
C ALA A 136 -18.25 -8.21 2.09
N ALA A 137 -19.26 -8.85 1.49
CA ALA A 137 -19.59 -8.67 0.08
C ALA A 137 -20.11 -7.26 -0.22
N ASP A 138 -21.01 -6.72 0.61
CA ASP A 138 -21.53 -5.35 0.43
C ASP A 138 -20.38 -4.33 0.56
N LEU A 139 -19.44 -4.56 1.49
CA LEU A 139 -18.30 -3.67 1.67
C LEU A 139 -17.35 -3.72 0.48
N MET A 140 -17.06 -4.91 -0.07
CA MET A 140 -16.25 -5.07 -1.27
C MET A 140 -16.91 -4.37 -2.46
N HIS A 141 -18.22 -4.57 -2.66
CA HIS A 141 -18.96 -3.87 -3.70
C HIS A 141 -18.89 -2.35 -3.54
N TYR A 142 -19.07 -1.83 -2.33
CA TYR A 142 -18.90 -0.40 -2.02
C TYR A 142 -17.52 0.11 -2.38
N LEU A 143 -16.46 -0.60 -1.97
CA LEU A 143 -15.07 -0.22 -2.27
C LEU A 143 -14.74 -0.30 -3.77
N CYS A 144 -15.41 -1.17 -4.52
CA CYS A 144 -15.24 -1.24 -5.98
C CYS A 144 -15.94 -0.09 -6.70
N THR A 145 -17.19 0.22 -6.34
CA THR A 145 -18.13 0.95 -7.21
C THR A 145 -18.56 2.33 -6.74
N ASP A 146 -18.33 2.70 -5.46
CA ASP A 146 -18.77 4.01 -4.95
C ASP A 146 -18.10 5.15 -5.73
N GLU A 147 -18.89 6.13 -6.18
CA GLU A 147 -18.42 7.22 -7.06
C GLU A 147 -17.41 8.15 -6.37
N THR A 148 -17.48 8.27 -5.05
CA THR A 148 -16.67 9.21 -4.26
C THR A 148 -15.47 8.55 -3.59
N TYR A 149 -15.68 7.37 -3.02
CA TYR A 149 -14.70 6.68 -2.19
C TYR A 149 -14.27 5.34 -2.77
N GLY A 150 -14.96 4.84 -3.80
CA GLY A 150 -14.64 3.60 -4.46
C GLY A 150 -13.39 3.69 -5.34
N TYR A 151 -12.84 2.52 -5.62
CA TYR A 151 -11.60 2.39 -6.38
C TYR A 151 -11.83 2.23 -7.89
N GLY A 152 -13.09 2.24 -8.36
CA GLY A 152 -13.45 2.15 -9.78
C GLY A 152 -13.06 0.80 -10.39
N LEU A 153 -13.27 -0.29 -9.66
CA LEU A 153 -13.00 -1.66 -10.11
C LEU A 153 -14.27 -2.26 -10.76
N ASP A 154 -14.06 -2.93 -11.90
CA ASP A 154 -15.15 -3.56 -12.65
C ASP A 154 -15.30 -5.03 -12.21
N GLU A 155 -16.29 -5.29 -11.36
CA GLU A 155 -16.58 -6.63 -10.82
C GLU A 155 -17.02 -7.66 -11.89
N GLN A 156 -17.32 -7.22 -13.11
CA GLN A 156 -17.67 -8.12 -14.21
C GLN A 156 -16.43 -8.56 -15.00
N LYS A 157 -15.33 -7.80 -14.93
CA LYS A 157 -14.10 -8.08 -15.69
C LYS A 157 -13.03 -8.76 -14.86
N LEU A 158 -13.02 -8.48 -13.56
CA LEU A 158 -12.00 -8.98 -12.63
C LEU A 158 -12.59 -10.13 -11.79
N SER A 159 -11.76 -11.11 -11.50
CA SER A 159 -12.10 -12.15 -10.53
C SER A 159 -12.14 -11.61 -9.11
N LYS A 160 -12.85 -12.28 -8.21
CA LYS A 160 -12.90 -11.89 -6.79
C LYS A 160 -11.53 -11.85 -6.14
N GLU A 161 -10.61 -12.71 -6.57
CA GLU A 161 -9.24 -12.73 -6.05
C GLU A 161 -8.43 -11.51 -6.51
N GLU A 162 -8.51 -11.15 -7.80
CA GLU A 162 -7.87 -9.94 -8.33
C GLU A 162 -8.42 -8.68 -7.66
N ILE A 163 -9.74 -8.59 -7.49
CA ILE A 163 -10.39 -7.49 -6.78
C ILE A 163 -9.89 -7.40 -5.34
N LEU A 164 -9.80 -8.53 -4.63
CA LEU A 164 -9.34 -8.55 -3.25
C LEU A 164 -7.90 -8.03 -3.14
N LYS A 165 -7.00 -8.46 -4.03
CA LYS A 165 -5.61 -7.98 -4.09
C LYS A 165 -5.54 -6.47 -4.34
N LEU A 166 -6.28 -5.97 -5.33
CA LEU A 166 -6.34 -4.55 -5.65
C LEU A 166 -6.90 -3.72 -4.49
N VAL A 167 -8.01 -4.15 -3.91
CA VAL A 167 -8.65 -3.49 -2.76
C VAL A 167 -7.72 -3.47 -1.55
N THR A 168 -6.98 -4.54 -1.29
CA THR A 168 -6.00 -4.62 -0.20
C THR A 168 -4.97 -3.50 -0.30
N ILE A 169 -4.34 -3.34 -1.46
CA ILE A 169 -3.31 -2.32 -1.68
C ILE A 169 -3.93 -0.92 -1.67
N ARG A 170 -5.06 -0.73 -2.36
CA ARG A 170 -5.77 0.55 -2.41
C ARG A 170 -6.25 1.01 -1.04
N TYR A 171 -6.72 0.09 -0.20
CA TYR A 171 -7.11 0.39 1.17
C TYR A 171 -5.91 0.82 2.00
N SER A 172 -4.78 0.13 1.92
CA SER A 172 -3.54 0.49 2.61
C SER A 172 -3.04 1.87 2.18
N MET A 173 -3.09 2.20 0.88
CA MET A 173 -2.82 3.57 0.39
C MET A 173 -3.81 4.58 0.98
N GLY A 174 -5.07 4.20 1.13
CA GLY A 174 -6.13 5.04 1.69
C GLY A 174 -5.94 5.38 3.18
N LEU A 175 -5.27 4.54 3.95
CA LEU A 175 -4.94 4.82 5.36
C LEU A 175 -3.99 6.02 5.47
N ASN A 176 -3.14 6.24 4.48
CA ASN A 176 -2.19 7.35 4.39
C ASN A 176 -2.74 8.57 3.63
N ARG A 177 -4.06 8.67 3.41
CA ARG A 177 -4.69 9.70 2.56
C ARG A 177 -4.37 11.16 2.92
N TYR A 178 -3.99 11.43 4.15
CA TYR A 178 -3.54 12.75 4.60
C TYR A 178 -2.05 12.99 4.35
N GLN A 179 -1.31 11.95 4.00
CA GLN A 179 0.11 11.97 3.71
C GLN A 179 0.35 11.27 2.36
N LYS A 180 -0.06 11.90 1.28
CA LYS A 180 0.00 11.35 -0.10
C LYS A 180 1.36 10.78 -0.49
N TYR A 181 2.43 11.27 0.14
CA TYR A 181 3.82 10.92 -0.18
C TYR A 181 4.39 9.83 0.77
N VAL A 182 3.54 9.22 1.61
CA VAL A 182 3.97 8.05 2.38
C VAL A 182 3.83 6.82 1.51
N ALA A 183 4.96 6.14 1.32
CA ALA A 183 5.02 4.92 0.57
C ALA A 183 4.16 3.82 1.23
N THR A 184 3.41 3.10 0.41
CA THR A 184 2.63 1.93 0.83
C THR A 184 3.33 0.69 0.31
N THR A 185 3.62 -0.26 1.19
CA THR A 185 4.26 -1.53 0.82
C THR A 185 3.26 -2.43 0.09
N ILE A 186 3.62 -2.87 -1.11
CA ILE A 186 2.85 -3.85 -1.90
C ILE A 186 3.33 -5.26 -1.60
N ALA A 187 4.64 -5.47 -1.59
CA ALA A 187 5.29 -6.75 -1.29
C ALA A 187 6.56 -6.51 -0.48
N SER A 188 6.86 -7.40 0.46
CA SER A 188 8.04 -7.35 1.32
C SER A 188 8.86 -8.63 1.23
N ASP A 189 10.17 -8.54 1.49
CA ASP A 189 11.13 -9.66 1.36
C ASP A 189 11.06 -10.31 -0.02
N VAL A 190 10.96 -9.48 -1.07
CA VAL A 190 10.90 -9.96 -2.44
C VAL A 190 12.25 -10.47 -2.91
N SER A 191 12.23 -11.41 -3.84
CA SER A 191 13.41 -12.00 -4.45
C SER A 191 14.20 -11.00 -5.31
N GLU A 192 15.47 -11.30 -5.58
CA GLU A 192 16.29 -10.51 -6.49
C GLU A 192 15.70 -10.48 -7.91
N SER A 193 15.04 -11.56 -8.35
CA SER A 193 14.37 -11.61 -9.65
C SER A 193 13.20 -10.64 -9.73
N THR A 194 12.37 -10.55 -8.69
CA THR A 194 11.29 -9.56 -8.60
C THR A 194 11.85 -8.14 -8.54
N THR A 195 12.89 -7.93 -7.75
CA THR A 195 13.55 -6.62 -7.65
C THR A 195 14.07 -6.17 -9.01
N ALA A 196 14.79 -7.03 -9.74
CA ALA A 196 15.29 -6.71 -11.08
C ALA A 196 14.15 -6.44 -12.07
N ALA A 197 13.10 -7.28 -12.07
CA ALA A 197 11.97 -7.11 -12.97
C ALA A 197 11.17 -5.81 -12.70
N ILE A 198 11.00 -5.41 -11.44
CA ILE A 198 10.40 -4.11 -11.10
C ILE A 198 11.31 -2.97 -11.56
N MET A 199 12.63 -3.04 -11.29
CA MET A 199 13.58 -1.99 -11.70
C MET A 199 13.61 -1.76 -13.21
N GLU A 200 13.53 -2.84 -14.01
CA GLU A 200 13.45 -2.77 -15.48
C GLU A 200 12.18 -2.07 -15.97
N ASN A 201 11.11 -2.08 -15.18
CA ASN A 201 9.81 -1.55 -15.56
C ASN A 201 9.45 -0.22 -14.86
N LEU A 202 10.34 0.37 -14.05
CA LEU A 202 10.07 1.59 -13.29
C LEU A 202 9.54 2.76 -14.14
N ASP A 203 10.02 2.90 -15.37
CA ASP A 203 9.57 3.95 -16.30
C ASP A 203 8.08 3.88 -16.63
N THR A 204 7.47 2.69 -16.50
CA THR A 204 6.04 2.43 -16.77
C THR A 204 5.21 2.26 -15.50
N LEU A 205 5.85 2.23 -14.34
CA LEU A 205 5.24 1.97 -13.03
C LEU A 205 5.23 3.26 -12.20
N GLN A 206 4.31 4.16 -12.50
CA GLN A 206 4.23 5.45 -11.84
C GLN A 206 4.05 5.30 -10.33
N GLY A 207 4.94 5.95 -9.57
CA GLY A 207 4.91 5.98 -8.11
C GLY A 207 5.46 4.72 -7.43
N VAL A 208 5.89 3.71 -8.20
CA VAL A 208 6.48 2.48 -7.65
C VAL A 208 7.97 2.69 -7.37
N ASN A 209 8.43 2.16 -6.25
CA ASN A 209 9.82 2.18 -5.85
C ASN A 209 10.22 0.85 -5.20
N ILE A 210 11.52 0.58 -5.18
CA ILE A 210 12.13 -0.47 -4.37
C ILE A 210 12.77 0.19 -3.13
N GLU A 211 12.44 -0.31 -1.97
CA GLU A 211 13.05 0.11 -0.72
C GLU A 211 13.87 -1.02 -0.13
N GLU A 212 15.08 -0.67 0.32
CA GLU A 212 15.91 -1.58 1.11
C GLU A 212 15.37 -1.62 2.53
N ASP A 213 15.16 -2.82 3.05
CA ASP A 213 14.70 -3.08 4.39
C ASP A 213 15.64 -4.09 5.08
N SER A 214 15.54 -4.19 6.37
CA SER A 214 16.37 -5.07 7.18
C SER A 214 15.50 -6.00 8.02
N ILE A 215 15.41 -7.26 7.58
CA ILE A 215 14.62 -8.27 8.27
C ILE A 215 15.48 -9.00 9.28
N ARG A 216 14.95 -9.16 10.50
CA ARG A 216 15.59 -9.91 11.55
C ARG A 216 15.63 -11.40 11.20
N TYR A 217 16.82 -11.97 11.21
CA TYR A 217 17.07 -13.37 10.92
C TYR A 217 17.59 -14.08 12.18
N TYR A 218 17.03 -15.24 12.48
CA TYR A 218 17.42 -16.10 13.60
C TYR A 218 17.94 -17.44 13.05
N PRO A 219 19.27 -17.68 13.05
CA PRO A 219 19.82 -18.93 12.52
C PRO A 219 19.22 -20.18 13.16
N ASP A 220 18.96 -20.11 14.48
CA ASP A 220 18.34 -21.17 15.28
C ASP A 220 16.94 -20.76 15.76
N SER A 221 16.04 -20.44 14.80
CA SER A 221 14.68 -19.96 15.09
C SER A 221 13.87 -20.86 16.03
N LYS A 222 14.18 -22.16 16.03
CA LYS A 222 13.54 -23.14 16.92
C LYS A 222 13.74 -22.84 18.40
N TYR A 223 14.85 -22.19 18.77
CA TYR A 223 15.21 -21.93 20.16
C TYR A 223 15.20 -20.46 20.54
N PHE A 224 15.39 -19.56 19.59
CA PHE A 224 15.68 -18.14 19.85
C PHE A 224 14.76 -17.15 19.14
N ALA A 225 13.70 -17.62 18.46
CA ALA A 225 12.78 -16.74 17.74
C ALA A 225 11.95 -15.80 18.65
N SER A 226 12.02 -16.01 19.97
CA SER A 226 11.28 -15.20 20.97
C SER A 226 12.14 -14.14 21.67
N ILE A 227 13.38 -13.94 21.22
CA ILE A 227 14.31 -12.95 21.81
C ILE A 227 14.12 -11.57 21.12
#